data_5eb331add058981261a98b89a807f61d
#
_entry.id   5eb331add058981261a98b89a807f61d
#
_cell.length_a   1.000
_cell.length_b   1.000
_cell.length_c   1.000
_cell.angle_alpha   90.00
_cell.angle_beta   90.00
_cell.angle_gamma   90.00
#
_symmetry.space_group_name_H-M   'P 1'
#
loop_
_entity.id
_entity.type
_entity.pdbx_description
1 polymer ?
#
loop_
_entity_poly.entity_id
_entity_poly.type
_entity_poly.pdbx_seq_one_letter_code
_entity_poly.pdbx_strand_id
1 'polypeptide(L)'
;AKVLASNTNYATMVSTPVNSRNTLKFIQLSQVDEEQIVAVIVLGGNVIKNKIIEVGETLSNENLLKLNMLLNTTLNGLSIDQITLGLIARLKEQAGIHSEVIGHVLDAVAEIIHVDNDMEIYTSGATNIFKYPELSDTENASKLISTLEQKELLKGLFDESQAPSASDSQIQVYIGDETPVQSM
;
A
#
# COMPACT_ATOMS: atom_id res chain seq x y z
N ALA A 1 -0.60 -18.97 6.26
CA ALA A 1 -1.13 -19.92 5.28
C ALA A 1 -0.66 -21.36 5.55
N LYS A 2 0.68 -21.66 5.56
CA LYS A 2 1.21 -23.04 5.61
C LYS A 2 0.71 -23.86 6.81
N VAL A 3 0.73 -23.30 8.02
CA VAL A 3 0.26 -24.01 9.25
C VAL A 3 -1.24 -24.30 9.17
N LEU A 4 -2.04 -23.37 8.68
CA LEU A 4 -3.47 -23.58 8.49
C LEU A 4 -3.73 -24.69 7.46
N ALA A 5 -3.09 -24.64 6.30
CA ALA A 5 -3.25 -25.63 5.25
C ALA A 5 -2.88 -27.06 5.71
N SER A 6 -1.83 -27.20 6.53
CA SER A 6 -1.40 -28.51 7.04
C SER A 6 -2.34 -29.08 8.11
N ASN A 7 -2.96 -28.22 8.92
CA ASN A 7 -3.87 -28.68 9.99
C ASN A 7 -5.30 -28.91 9.50
N THR A 8 -5.76 -28.13 8.53
CA THR A 8 -7.14 -28.21 8.02
C THR A 8 -7.27 -29.12 6.81
N ASN A 9 -6.18 -29.44 6.11
CA ASN A 9 -6.16 -30.08 4.80
C ASN A 9 -6.88 -29.29 3.68
N TYR A 10 -7.14 -28.00 3.87
CA TYR A 10 -7.70 -27.13 2.84
C TYR A 10 -6.59 -26.36 2.10
N ALA A 11 -6.92 -25.87 0.91
CA ALA A 11 -6.18 -24.78 0.33
C ALA A 11 -6.48 -23.51 1.15
N THR A 12 -5.44 -22.81 1.57
CA THR A 12 -5.58 -21.64 2.43
C THR A 12 -4.92 -20.43 1.80
N MET A 13 -5.56 -19.32 1.98
CA MET A 13 -5.10 -18.02 1.52
C MET A 13 -5.11 -17.07 2.72
N VAL A 14 -4.04 -16.30 2.87
CA VAL A 14 -3.90 -15.30 3.94
C VAL A 14 -3.42 -14.02 3.29
N SER A 15 -4.15 -12.94 3.50
CA SER A 15 -3.73 -11.59 3.10
C SER A 15 -3.10 -10.86 4.29
N THR A 16 -2.15 -9.99 4.00
CA THR A 16 -1.73 -8.97 4.97
C THR A 16 -2.85 -7.94 5.13
N PRO A 17 -3.04 -7.35 6.33
CA PRO A 17 -3.98 -6.25 6.47
C PRO A 17 -3.53 -5.09 5.59
N VAL A 18 -4.45 -4.53 4.80
CA VAL A 18 -4.22 -3.25 4.13
C VAL A 18 -4.23 -2.18 5.22
N ASN A 19 -3.08 -1.60 5.50
CA ASN A 19 -2.98 -0.50 6.44
C ASN A 19 -3.58 0.77 5.80
N SER A 20 -4.88 0.95 5.94
CA SER A 20 -5.58 2.20 5.57
C SER A 20 -5.11 3.42 6.39
N ARG A 21 -4.16 3.25 7.30
CA ARG A 21 -3.61 4.29 8.18
C ARG A 21 -2.27 4.83 7.71
N ASN A 22 -2.02 4.88 6.42
CA ASN A 22 -0.85 5.55 5.86
C ASN A 22 -0.98 7.07 6.00
N THR A 23 -1.06 7.53 7.26
CA THR A 23 -1.00 8.95 7.57
C THR A 23 0.45 9.40 7.55
N LEU A 24 0.69 10.51 6.90
CA LEU A 24 1.99 11.15 6.86
C LEU A 24 2.30 11.74 8.25
N LYS A 25 3.38 11.31 8.87
CA LYS A 25 3.81 11.84 10.17
C LYS A 25 4.87 12.91 10.05
N PHE A 26 5.78 12.73 9.11
CA PHE A 26 6.91 13.64 8.99
C PHE A 26 7.56 13.51 7.62
N ILE A 27 8.02 14.64 7.08
CA ILE A 27 8.86 14.71 5.88
C ILE A 27 10.12 15.52 6.21
N GLN A 28 11.29 15.00 5.84
CA GLN A 28 12.54 15.71 5.91
C GLN A 28 13.23 15.72 4.56
N LEU A 29 13.48 16.91 4.04
CA LEU A 29 14.27 17.14 2.84
C LEU A 29 15.69 17.51 3.24
N SER A 30 16.68 16.92 2.58
CA SER A 30 18.09 17.24 2.76
C SER A 30 18.81 17.20 1.42
N GLN A 31 19.72 18.15 1.19
CA GLN A 31 20.56 18.16 -0.01
C GLN A 31 21.55 16.99 0.05
N VAL A 32 21.67 16.27 -1.05
CA VAL A 32 22.61 15.16 -1.21
C VAL A 32 23.70 15.55 -2.20
N ASP A 33 23.32 16.16 -3.32
CA ASP A 33 24.20 16.61 -4.36
C ASP A 33 23.69 17.94 -4.95
N GLU A 34 24.38 18.55 -5.89
CA GLU A 34 24.05 19.86 -6.48
C GLU A 34 22.62 19.93 -7.03
N GLU A 35 22.15 18.86 -7.65
CA GLU A 35 20.83 18.77 -8.29
C GLU A 35 19.90 17.74 -7.63
N GLN A 36 20.29 17.18 -6.46
CA GLN A 36 19.54 16.08 -5.83
C GLN A 36 19.28 16.34 -4.37
N ILE A 37 18.06 16.08 -3.96
CA ILE A 37 17.66 16.04 -2.55
C ILE A 37 17.19 14.63 -2.18
N VAL A 38 17.36 14.24 -0.92
CA VAL A 38 16.68 13.08 -0.35
C VAL A 38 15.47 13.54 0.44
N ALA A 39 14.33 12.93 0.18
CA ALA A 39 13.14 13.04 1.01
C ALA A 39 13.05 11.81 1.91
N VAL A 40 13.13 12.01 3.23
CA VAL A 40 12.83 10.98 4.23
C VAL A 40 11.39 11.18 4.67
N ILE A 41 10.55 10.16 4.44
CA ILE A 41 9.11 10.19 4.69
C ILE A 41 8.78 9.19 5.78
N VAL A 42 8.18 9.66 6.85
CA VAL A 42 7.73 8.84 7.98
C VAL A 42 6.22 8.74 7.93
N LEU A 43 5.74 7.52 7.82
CA LEU A 43 4.31 7.19 7.80
C LEU A 43 3.83 6.64 9.15
N GLY A 44 2.53 6.52 9.31
CA GLY A 44 1.92 5.80 10.43
C GLY A 44 2.43 4.36 10.52
N GLY A 45 2.44 3.76 11.73
CA GLY A 45 2.96 2.40 11.92
C GLY A 45 4.49 2.29 11.95
N ASN A 46 5.22 3.42 12.12
CA ASN A 46 6.69 3.49 12.14
C ASN A 46 7.37 3.08 10.82
N VAL A 47 6.68 3.22 9.71
CA VAL A 47 7.24 3.01 8.37
C VAL A 47 8.08 4.23 8.00
N ILE A 48 9.35 4.00 7.65
CA ILE A 48 10.27 5.04 7.18
C ILE A 48 10.69 4.68 5.78
N LYS A 49 10.49 5.60 4.85
CA LYS A 49 10.90 5.48 3.45
C LYS A 49 11.78 6.66 3.07
N ASN A 50 12.64 6.44 2.10
CA ASN A 50 13.44 7.51 1.51
C ASN A 50 13.34 7.46 -0.02
N LYS A 51 13.43 8.62 -0.63
CA LYS A 51 13.45 8.78 -2.08
C LYS A 51 14.43 9.88 -2.44
N ILE A 52 15.29 9.62 -3.42
CA ILE A 52 16.12 10.65 -4.05
C ILE A 52 15.27 11.33 -5.12
N ILE A 53 15.28 12.65 -5.12
CA ILE A 53 14.49 13.52 -6.00
C ILE A 53 15.46 14.43 -6.73
N GLU A 54 15.36 14.48 -8.05
CA GLU A 54 16.08 15.43 -8.88
C GLU A 54 15.33 16.76 -8.86
N VAL A 55 16.04 17.85 -8.54
CA VAL A 55 15.43 19.19 -8.38
C VAL A 55 16.00 20.21 -9.36
N GLY A 56 17.04 19.84 -10.14
CA GLY A 56 17.63 20.70 -11.16
C GLY A 56 18.32 21.96 -10.65
N GLU A 57 18.37 22.18 -9.34
CA GLU A 57 19.00 23.32 -8.69
C GLU A 57 19.51 22.96 -7.29
N THR A 58 20.53 23.65 -6.84
CA THR A 58 21.02 23.54 -5.45
C THR A 58 20.12 24.36 -4.53
N LEU A 59 19.51 23.72 -3.55
CA LEU A 59 18.69 24.38 -2.54
C LEU A 59 19.55 24.81 -1.35
N SER A 60 19.46 26.09 -0.97
CA SER A 60 20.11 26.56 0.24
C SER A 60 19.50 25.90 1.50
N ASN A 61 20.29 25.80 2.56
CA ASN A 61 19.80 25.27 3.85
C ASN A 61 18.58 26.04 4.37
N GLU A 62 18.51 27.35 4.12
CA GLU A 62 17.37 28.18 4.50
C GLU A 62 16.11 27.79 3.72
N ASN A 63 16.23 27.57 2.41
CA ASN A 63 15.11 27.14 1.56
C ASN A 63 14.64 25.73 1.93
N LEU A 64 15.56 24.80 2.16
CA LEU A 64 15.22 23.45 2.66
C LEU A 64 14.48 23.53 4.00
N LEU A 65 14.90 24.36 4.92
CA LEU A 65 14.22 24.56 6.20
C LEU A 65 12.80 25.09 5.99
N LYS A 66 12.61 26.09 5.14
CA LYS A 66 11.29 26.65 4.81
C LYS A 66 10.38 25.60 4.18
N LEU A 67 10.88 24.83 3.21
CA LEU A 67 10.12 23.75 2.58
C LEU A 67 9.76 22.63 3.58
N ASN A 68 10.69 22.23 4.43
CA ASN A 68 10.42 21.26 5.50
C ASN A 68 9.34 21.75 6.47
N MET A 69 9.38 23.00 6.89
CA MET A 69 8.35 23.59 7.74
C MET A 69 7.00 23.62 7.03
N LEU A 70 6.97 24.05 5.77
CA LEU A 70 5.75 24.12 4.95
C LEU A 70 5.09 22.76 4.80
N LEU A 71 5.87 21.75 4.40
CA LEU A 71 5.37 20.38 4.21
C LEU A 71 4.84 19.80 5.53
N ASN A 72 5.59 19.90 6.61
CA ASN A 72 5.20 19.32 7.89
C ASN A 72 4.02 20.04 8.55
N THR A 73 3.89 21.35 8.42
CA THR A 73 2.74 22.08 8.96
C THR A 73 1.46 21.79 8.19
N THR A 74 1.57 21.44 6.91
CA THR A 74 0.39 21.23 6.04
C THR A 74 -0.01 19.77 5.91
N LEU A 75 0.95 18.85 5.87
CA LEU A 75 0.71 17.43 5.54
C LEU A 75 0.72 16.49 6.74
N ASN A 76 1.26 16.92 7.89
CA ASN A 76 1.34 16.05 9.07
C ASN A 76 -0.06 15.61 9.52
N GLY A 77 -0.22 14.30 9.72
CA GLY A 77 -1.47 13.68 10.13
C GLY A 77 -2.45 13.40 9.01
N LEU A 78 -2.19 13.86 7.79
CA LEU A 78 -3.06 13.59 6.64
C LEU A 78 -2.78 12.19 6.04
N SER A 79 -3.85 11.54 5.60
CA SER A 79 -3.76 10.39 4.70
C SER A 79 -3.67 10.86 3.25
N ILE A 80 -3.28 9.95 2.34
CA ILE A 80 -3.17 10.28 0.91
C ILE A 80 -4.49 10.82 0.34
N ASP A 81 -5.63 10.25 0.76
CA ASP A 81 -6.96 10.62 0.29
C ASP A 81 -7.35 12.05 0.68
N GLN A 82 -6.71 12.58 1.73
CA GLN A 82 -6.92 13.96 2.21
C GLN A 82 -6.02 14.96 1.49
N ILE A 83 -5.02 14.51 0.73
CA ILE A 83 -4.16 15.36 -0.08
C ILE A 83 -4.87 15.71 -1.38
N THR A 84 -5.75 16.68 -1.33
CA THR A 84 -6.55 17.12 -2.47
C THR A 84 -5.77 18.04 -3.42
N LEU A 85 -6.25 18.17 -4.67
CA LEU A 85 -5.68 19.10 -5.64
C LEU A 85 -5.64 20.56 -5.14
N GLY A 86 -6.64 20.97 -4.34
CA GLY A 86 -6.66 22.29 -3.73
C GLY A 86 -5.54 22.50 -2.71
N LEU A 87 -5.23 21.46 -1.93
CA LEU A 87 -4.12 21.48 -0.98
C LEU A 87 -2.76 21.55 -1.71
N ILE A 88 -2.61 20.78 -2.78
CA ILE A 88 -1.42 20.77 -3.63
C ILE A 88 -1.19 22.16 -4.26
N ALA A 89 -2.24 22.76 -4.82
CA ALA A 89 -2.17 24.11 -5.41
C ALA A 89 -1.73 25.14 -4.37
N ARG A 90 -2.30 25.10 -3.18
CA ARG A 90 -1.93 25.98 -2.07
C ARG A 90 -0.48 25.80 -1.61
N LEU A 91 0.00 24.55 -1.51
CA LEU A 91 1.39 24.26 -1.19
C LEU A 91 2.35 24.80 -2.22
N LYS A 92 2.04 24.63 -3.52
CA LYS A 92 2.85 25.15 -4.63
C LYS A 92 2.89 26.68 -4.63
N GLU A 93 1.76 27.33 -4.35
CA GLU A 93 1.70 28.79 -4.22
C GLU A 93 2.58 29.31 -3.08
N GLN A 94 2.52 28.65 -1.91
CA GLN A 94 3.33 29.04 -0.75
C GLN A 94 4.84 28.76 -0.93
N ALA A 95 5.19 27.76 -1.71
CA ALA A 95 6.58 27.45 -2.05
C ALA A 95 7.19 28.44 -3.06
N GLY A 96 6.36 29.17 -3.80
CA GLY A 96 6.77 30.18 -4.77
C GLY A 96 7.69 29.62 -5.86
N ILE A 97 8.93 30.11 -5.94
CA ILE A 97 9.92 29.65 -6.94
C ILE A 97 10.28 28.18 -6.82
N HIS A 98 10.12 27.56 -5.65
CA HIS A 98 10.38 26.14 -5.41
C HIS A 98 9.12 25.27 -5.56
N SER A 99 8.11 25.72 -6.29
CA SER A 99 6.85 24.99 -6.52
C SER A 99 7.05 23.64 -7.23
N GLU A 100 8.06 23.53 -8.09
CA GLU A 100 8.41 22.27 -8.77
C GLU A 100 8.95 21.24 -7.80
N VAL A 101 9.79 21.67 -6.85
CA VAL A 101 10.29 20.79 -5.77
C VAL A 101 9.16 20.20 -4.95
N ILE A 102 8.15 21.00 -4.60
CA ILE A 102 6.93 20.52 -3.93
C ILE A 102 6.20 19.49 -4.80
N GLY A 103 6.10 19.71 -6.11
CA GLY A 103 5.52 18.73 -7.03
C GLY A 103 6.24 17.37 -6.94
N HIS A 104 7.54 17.35 -7.13
CA HIS A 104 8.35 16.14 -7.08
C HIS A 104 8.28 15.43 -5.71
N VAL A 105 8.26 16.19 -4.61
CA VAL A 105 8.10 15.62 -3.26
C VAL A 105 6.73 14.96 -3.10
N LEU A 106 5.65 15.59 -3.57
CA LEU A 106 4.30 15.02 -3.48
C LEU A 106 4.16 13.77 -4.35
N ASP A 107 4.76 13.77 -5.55
CA ASP A 107 4.81 12.59 -6.42
C ASP A 107 5.56 11.43 -5.73
N ALA A 108 6.68 11.72 -5.09
CA ALA A 108 7.43 10.73 -4.31
C ALA A 108 6.63 10.19 -3.12
N VAL A 109 5.87 11.04 -2.42
CA VAL A 109 4.97 10.63 -1.33
C VAL A 109 3.87 9.72 -1.86
N ALA A 110 3.23 10.09 -2.97
CA ALA A 110 2.17 9.29 -3.59
C ALA A 110 2.69 7.90 -4.02
N GLU A 111 3.84 7.85 -4.69
CA GLU A 111 4.47 6.60 -5.11
C GLU A 111 4.78 5.68 -3.93
N ILE A 112 5.38 6.21 -2.86
CA ILE A 112 5.72 5.44 -1.66
C ILE A 112 4.48 4.86 -0.99
N ILE A 113 3.42 5.64 -0.88
CA ILE A 113 2.18 5.19 -0.24
C ILE A 113 1.45 4.15 -1.10
N HIS A 114 1.46 4.28 -2.42
CA HIS A 114 0.89 3.28 -3.32
C HIS A 114 1.58 1.93 -3.21
N VAL A 115 2.91 1.91 -3.13
CA VAL A 115 3.69 0.67 -2.96
C VAL A 115 3.39 -0.02 -1.62
N ASP A 116 3.18 0.74 -0.55
CA ASP A 116 2.88 0.17 0.77
C ASP A 116 1.42 -0.30 0.94
N ASN A 117 0.53 0.12 0.05
CA ASN A 117 -0.86 -0.36 0.01
C ASN A 117 -1.00 -1.70 -0.74
N ASP A 118 0.07 -2.22 -1.31
CA ASP A 118 0.02 -3.52 -1.97
C ASP A 118 -0.22 -4.64 -0.94
N MET A 119 -1.44 -5.16 -0.97
CA MET A 119 -1.84 -6.33 -0.19
C MET A 119 -1.00 -7.53 -0.63
N GLU A 120 -0.21 -8.08 0.29
CA GLU A 120 0.48 -9.34 0.04
C GLU A 120 -0.45 -10.52 0.32
N ILE A 121 -0.53 -11.43 -0.65
CA ILE A 121 -1.33 -12.65 -0.55
C ILE A 121 -0.40 -13.85 -0.50
N TYR A 122 -0.57 -14.65 0.54
CA TYR A 122 0.14 -15.91 0.75
C TYR A 122 -0.81 -17.07 0.59
N THR A 123 -0.57 -17.92 -0.41
CA THR A 123 -1.33 -19.15 -0.64
C THR A 123 -0.55 -20.37 -0.15
N SER A 124 -1.24 -21.40 0.30
CA SER A 124 -0.65 -22.68 0.68
C SER A 124 -1.67 -23.80 0.62
N GLY A 125 -1.21 -25.02 0.37
CA GLY A 125 -2.06 -26.22 0.36
C GLY A 125 -2.88 -26.40 -0.91
N ALA A 126 -2.50 -25.78 -2.05
CA ALA A 126 -3.18 -25.97 -3.33
C ALA A 126 -3.31 -27.48 -3.70
N THR A 127 -2.31 -28.29 -3.36
CA THR A 127 -2.35 -29.74 -3.59
C THR A 127 -3.36 -30.49 -2.70
N ASN A 128 -3.84 -29.89 -1.62
CA ASN A 128 -4.88 -30.51 -0.80
C ASN A 128 -6.22 -30.65 -1.54
N ILE A 129 -6.43 -29.86 -2.58
CA ILE A 129 -7.59 -29.92 -3.46
C ILE A 129 -7.81 -31.34 -4.00
N PHE A 130 -6.76 -32.05 -4.36
CA PHE A 130 -6.83 -33.42 -4.87
C PHE A 130 -7.26 -34.47 -3.83
N LYS A 131 -7.37 -34.10 -2.56
CA LYS A 131 -7.89 -34.99 -1.51
C LYS A 131 -9.43 -35.07 -1.51
N TYR A 132 -10.09 -34.17 -2.21
CA TYR A 132 -11.55 -34.04 -2.26
C TYR A 132 -12.10 -34.67 -3.54
N PRO A 133 -12.98 -35.69 -3.44
CA PRO A 133 -13.51 -36.39 -4.60
C PRO A 133 -14.25 -35.48 -5.59
N GLU A 134 -14.89 -34.43 -5.08
CA GLU A 134 -15.63 -33.43 -5.86
C GLU A 134 -14.72 -32.61 -6.81
N LEU A 135 -13.43 -32.51 -6.45
CA LEU A 135 -12.41 -31.79 -7.20
C LEU A 135 -11.43 -32.73 -7.91
N SER A 136 -11.76 -34.02 -7.98
CA SER A 136 -10.92 -35.01 -8.66
C SER A 136 -10.93 -34.89 -10.19
N ASP A 137 -11.86 -34.08 -10.74
CA ASP A 137 -11.84 -33.71 -12.14
C ASP A 137 -10.66 -32.77 -12.43
N THR A 138 -9.80 -33.22 -13.33
CA THR A 138 -8.54 -32.53 -13.67
C THR A 138 -8.78 -31.12 -14.22
N GLU A 139 -9.91 -30.89 -14.89
CA GLU A 139 -10.23 -29.59 -15.46
C GLU A 139 -10.60 -28.57 -14.37
N ASN A 140 -11.44 -28.96 -13.43
CA ASN A 140 -11.85 -28.11 -12.30
C ASN A 140 -10.71 -27.85 -11.34
N ALA A 141 -9.89 -28.86 -11.03
CA ALA A 141 -8.70 -28.70 -10.21
C ALA A 141 -7.68 -27.76 -10.85
N SER A 142 -7.47 -27.84 -12.16
CA SER A 142 -6.57 -26.96 -12.91
C SER A 142 -7.05 -25.51 -12.90
N LYS A 143 -8.35 -25.26 -13.09
CA LYS A 143 -8.92 -23.91 -13.01
C LYS A 143 -8.73 -23.30 -11.63
N LEU A 144 -9.00 -24.06 -10.58
CA LEU A 144 -8.87 -23.57 -9.21
C LEU A 144 -7.41 -23.26 -8.87
N ILE A 145 -6.46 -24.10 -9.25
CA ILE A 145 -5.03 -23.86 -9.05
C ILE A 145 -4.59 -22.60 -9.81
N SER A 146 -5.00 -22.45 -11.08
CA SER A 146 -4.69 -21.27 -11.87
C SER A 146 -5.24 -19.98 -11.24
N THR A 147 -6.42 -20.04 -10.65
CA THR A 147 -7.00 -18.90 -9.92
C THR A 147 -6.17 -18.57 -8.66
N LEU A 148 -5.76 -19.58 -7.90
CA LEU A 148 -4.91 -19.40 -6.72
C LEU A 148 -3.50 -18.86 -7.04
N GLU A 149 -3.02 -19.04 -8.25
CA GLU A 149 -1.75 -18.50 -8.74
C GLU A 149 -1.87 -17.06 -9.25
N GLN A 150 -3.06 -16.63 -9.65
CA GLN A 150 -3.31 -15.28 -10.16
C GLN A 150 -3.60 -14.30 -9.02
N LYS A 151 -2.52 -13.74 -8.46
CA LYS A 151 -2.60 -12.82 -7.32
C LYS A 151 -3.52 -11.62 -7.55
N GLU A 152 -3.60 -11.10 -8.76
CA GLU A 152 -4.47 -9.96 -9.11
C GLU A 152 -5.95 -10.29 -8.99
N LEU A 153 -6.37 -11.49 -9.41
CA LEU A 153 -7.75 -11.95 -9.22
C LEU A 153 -8.06 -12.12 -7.73
N LEU A 154 -7.10 -12.63 -6.96
CA LEU A 154 -7.26 -12.80 -5.52
C LEU A 154 -7.38 -11.47 -4.80
N LYS A 155 -6.62 -10.44 -5.20
CA LYS A 155 -6.76 -9.08 -4.65
C LYS A 155 -8.18 -8.54 -4.86
N GLY A 156 -8.74 -8.66 -6.06
CA GLY A 156 -10.10 -8.24 -6.36
C GLY A 156 -11.16 -8.89 -5.45
N LEU A 157 -11.02 -10.17 -5.15
CA LEU A 157 -11.93 -10.88 -4.25
C LEU A 157 -11.86 -10.36 -2.79
N PHE A 158 -10.70 -9.93 -2.35
CA PHE A 158 -10.54 -9.33 -1.01
C PHE A 158 -11.08 -7.90 -0.95
N ASP A 159 -10.93 -7.11 -2.01
CA ASP A 159 -11.45 -5.74 -2.08
C ASP A 159 -12.98 -5.72 -2.04
N GLU A 160 -13.64 -6.65 -2.74
CA GLU A 160 -15.12 -6.77 -2.72
C GLU A 160 -15.64 -7.22 -1.34
N SER A 161 -14.87 -7.96 -0.56
CA SER A 161 -15.27 -8.43 0.76
C SER A 161 -15.09 -7.39 1.87
N GLN A 162 -14.39 -6.29 1.60
CA GLN A 162 -14.24 -5.17 2.53
C GLN A 162 -15.45 -4.22 2.49
N ALA A 163 -16.63 -4.72 2.86
CA ALA A 163 -17.69 -3.83 3.30
C ALA A 163 -17.23 -3.08 4.56
N PRO A 164 -17.50 -1.76 4.67
CA PRO A 164 -16.96 -0.93 5.72
C PRO A 164 -17.59 -1.25 7.09
N SER A 165 -17.10 -2.27 7.75
CA SER A 165 -17.31 -2.42 9.18
C SER A 165 -16.11 -1.80 9.89
N ALA A 166 -16.33 -0.55 10.30
CA ALA A 166 -15.40 0.23 11.10
C ALA A 166 -15.16 -0.44 12.45
N SER A 167 -14.20 -1.34 12.52
CA SER A 167 -13.59 -1.70 13.78
C SER A 167 -12.16 -2.21 13.56
N ASP A 168 -11.26 -1.57 14.27
CA ASP A 168 -9.84 -1.84 14.42
C ASP A 168 -9.48 -3.33 14.34
N SER A 169 -8.52 -3.63 13.46
CA SER A 169 -7.66 -4.85 13.46
C SER A 169 -8.37 -6.19 13.74
N GLN A 170 -9.47 -6.51 13.08
CA GLN A 170 -10.06 -7.84 13.18
C GLN A 170 -9.51 -8.76 12.11
N ILE A 171 -9.02 -9.92 12.53
CA ILE A 171 -8.74 -11.05 11.66
C ILE A 171 -10.08 -11.57 11.17
N GLN A 172 -10.32 -11.52 9.85
CA GLN A 172 -11.48 -12.12 9.22
C GLN A 172 -11.10 -13.51 8.71
N VAL A 173 -11.97 -14.48 8.99
CA VAL A 173 -11.77 -15.88 8.55
C VAL A 173 -13.02 -16.31 7.79
N TYR A 174 -12.84 -16.75 6.55
CA TYR A 174 -13.91 -17.28 5.71
C TYR A 174 -13.66 -18.76 5.49
N ILE A 175 -14.68 -19.61 5.62
CA ILE A 175 -14.57 -21.07 5.46
C ILE A 175 -15.71 -21.56 4.59
N GLY A 176 -15.38 -22.35 3.56
CA GLY A 176 -16.38 -22.98 2.69
C GLY A 176 -17.24 -21.96 1.93
N ASP A 177 -18.55 -22.11 2.02
CA ASP A 177 -19.53 -21.29 1.29
C ASP A 177 -19.56 -19.81 1.71
N GLU A 178 -18.87 -19.43 2.80
CA GLU A 178 -18.73 -18.05 3.24
C GLU A 178 -17.65 -17.29 2.46
N THR A 179 -16.91 -17.99 1.59
CA THR A 179 -15.90 -17.35 0.76
C THR A 179 -16.54 -16.54 -0.35
N PRO A 180 -16.01 -15.35 -0.71
CA PRO A 180 -16.55 -14.56 -1.81
C PRO A 180 -16.42 -15.24 -3.19
N VAL A 181 -15.83 -16.41 -3.26
CA VAL A 181 -15.64 -17.22 -4.48
C VAL A 181 -16.85 -18.17 -4.69
N GLN A 182 -18.04 -17.61 -4.75
CA GLN A 182 -19.29 -18.42 -4.94
C GLN A 182 -19.52 -18.95 -6.36
N SER A 183 -18.63 -18.75 -7.30
CA SER A 183 -18.85 -19.11 -8.71
C SER A 183 -17.88 -20.16 -9.26
N MET A 184 -17.37 -21.03 -8.39
CA MET A 184 -16.63 -22.22 -8.87
C MET A 184 -17.28 -23.50 -8.47
#